data_93ba34fc0f00cb3525d2fc2e85ba4912
#
_entry.id   93ba34fc0f00cb3525d2fc2e85ba4912
#
_cell.length_a   1.000
_cell.length_b   1.000
_cell.length_c   1.000
_cell.angle_alpha   90.00
_cell.angle_beta   90.00
_cell.angle_gamma   90.00
#
_symmetry.space_group_name_H-M   'P 1'
#
loop_
_entity.id
_entity.type
_entity.pdbx_description
1 polymer ?
#
loop_
_entity_poly.entity_id
_entity_poly.type
_entity_poly.pdbx_seq_one_letter_code
_entity_poly.pdbx_strand_id
1 'polypeptide(L)'
;MIYTLTINPALDYIIEIQNFKLSNINRSEKEYIFPGGKGINVSIVLKELGIDSTALGFIGGFTGTEIENKVQKYGVKTDFVNVNEGISRINVKIETESEETAINGKGPYISSGYIDLLYEKIRQIKKGDILVLSGSVAEGVEEDIYQKICHELQKNEVKIIVDARR
;
A
#
# COMPACT_ATOMS: atom_id res chain seq x y z
N MET A 1 7.29 18.52 3.19
CA MET A 1 6.28 17.47 3.41
C MET A 1 6.87 16.11 3.10
N ILE A 2 6.35 15.02 3.72
CA ILE A 2 6.74 13.65 3.35
C ILE A 2 5.53 12.99 2.68
N TYR A 3 5.79 12.36 1.54
CA TYR A 3 4.82 11.55 0.80
C TYR A 3 5.30 10.10 0.75
N THR A 4 4.40 9.14 0.88
CA THR A 4 4.71 7.73 0.70
C THR A 4 3.82 7.17 -0.40
N LEU A 5 4.40 6.45 -1.35
CA LEU A 5 3.65 5.83 -2.44
C LEU A 5 3.62 4.31 -2.25
N THR A 6 2.41 3.77 -2.23
CA THR A 6 2.14 2.33 -2.28
C THR A 6 1.31 2.05 -3.53
N ILE A 7 1.92 1.50 -4.57
CA ILE A 7 1.21 1.23 -5.84
C ILE A 7 0.10 0.19 -5.66
N ASN A 8 0.30 -0.82 -4.82
CA ASN A 8 -0.63 -1.93 -4.61
C ASN A 8 -0.92 -2.15 -3.12
N PRO A 9 -1.69 -1.26 -2.47
CA PRO A 9 -2.11 -1.41 -1.08
C PRO A 9 -2.89 -2.71 -0.87
N ALA A 10 -2.92 -3.17 0.38
CA ALA A 10 -3.63 -4.37 0.76
C ALA A 10 -4.47 -4.15 2.03
N LEU A 11 -5.48 -4.97 2.19
CA LEU A 11 -6.08 -5.24 3.47
C LEU A 11 -5.49 -6.55 3.99
N ASP A 12 -4.64 -6.47 5.02
CA ASP A 12 -4.00 -7.65 5.61
C ASP A 12 -4.95 -8.26 6.65
N TYR A 13 -5.39 -9.49 6.39
CA TYR A 13 -6.21 -10.29 7.30
C TYR A 13 -5.34 -11.36 7.94
N ILE A 14 -5.08 -11.21 9.23
CA ILE A 14 -4.25 -12.11 10.03
C ILE A 14 -5.15 -13.01 10.85
N ILE A 15 -4.92 -14.30 10.79
CA ILE A 15 -5.72 -15.34 11.45
C ILE A 15 -4.78 -16.21 12.30
N GLU A 16 -4.95 -16.18 13.62
CA GLU A 16 -4.29 -17.13 14.53
C GLU A 16 -5.07 -18.45 14.59
N ILE A 17 -4.43 -19.56 14.29
CA ILE A 17 -5.04 -20.90 14.27
C ILE A 17 -4.11 -21.90 14.94
N GLN A 18 -4.58 -22.57 15.99
CA GLN A 18 -3.87 -23.73 16.54
C GLN A 18 -4.12 -24.98 15.67
N ASN A 19 -3.07 -25.77 15.48
CA ASN A 19 -3.14 -27.05 14.76
C ASN A 19 -3.77 -26.95 13.36
N PHE A 20 -3.35 -25.93 12.57
CA PHE A 20 -3.81 -25.75 11.18
C PHE A 20 -3.60 -27.05 10.37
N LYS A 21 -4.66 -27.50 9.67
CA LYS A 21 -4.63 -28.72 8.84
C LYS A 21 -5.24 -28.45 7.48
N LEU A 22 -4.51 -28.80 6.44
CA LEU A 22 -5.06 -28.81 5.08
C LEU A 22 -6.24 -29.78 4.97
N SER A 23 -7.17 -29.49 4.07
CA SER A 23 -8.37 -30.30 3.80
C SER A 23 -9.32 -30.48 5.00
N ASN A 24 -9.21 -29.64 6.02
CA ASN A 24 -10.08 -29.64 7.19
C ASN A 24 -10.73 -28.28 7.40
N ILE A 25 -11.81 -28.24 8.17
CA ILE A 25 -12.36 -27.00 8.70
C ILE A 25 -11.48 -26.57 9.86
N ASN A 26 -10.76 -25.46 9.67
CA ASN A 26 -10.01 -24.81 10.72
C ASN A 26 -10.85 -23.65 11.29
N ARG A 27 -10.72 -23.37 12.58
CA ARG A 27 -11.36 -22.23 13.25
C ARG A 27 -10.30 -21.34 13.83
N SER A 28 -10.45 -20.03 13.60
CA SER A 28 -9.58 -19.01 14.17
C SER A 28 -9.76 -18.92 15.69
N GLU A 29 -8.68 -18.59 16.38
CA GLU A 29 -8.71 -18.15 17.77
C GLU A 29 -8.80 -16.64 17.87
N LYS A 30 -8.03 -15.95 17.01
CA LYS A 30 -8.03 -14.50 16.90
C LYS A 30 -7.92 -14.07 15.44
N GLU A 31 -8.44 -12.90 15.19
CA GLU A 31 -8.47 -12.30 13.86
C GLU A 31 -8.13 -10.82 13.96
N TYR A 32 -7.30 -10.35 13.02
CA TYR A 32 -6.91 -8.95 12.92
C TYR A 32 -6.99 -8.48 11.49
N ILE A 33 -7.36 -7.22 11.32
CA ILE A 33 -7.41 -6.58 9.99
C ILE A 33 -6.63 -5.27 10.04
N PHE A 34 -5.55 -5.19 9.26
CA PHE A 34 -4.68 -4.03 9.17
C PHE A 34 -4.63 -3.47 7.75
N PRO A 35 -4.40 -2.14 7.59
CA PRO A 35 -4.04 -1.60 6.30
C PRO A 35 -2.60 -2.04 5.98
N GLY A 36 -2.40 -2.61 4.80
CA GLY A 36 -1.12 -3.14 4.36
C GLY A 36 -0.55 -2.38 3.17
N GLY A 37 0.75 -2.54 2.99
CA GLY A 37 1.55 -1.90 1.96
C GLY A 37 2.73 -1.16 2.57
N LYS A 38 3.92 -1.37 1.98
CA LYS A 38 5.17 -0.87 2.56
C LYS A 38 5.17 0.65 2.78
N GLY A 39 4.72 1.44 1.79
CA GLY A 39 4.64 2.90 1.93
C GLY A 39 3.61 3.32 3.00
N ILE A 40 2.47 2.63 3.09
CA ILE A 40 1.49 2.86 4.16
C ILE A 40 2.12 2.59 5.53
N ASN A 41 2.84 1.48 5.68
CA ASN A 41 3.53 1.16 6.93
C ASN A 41 4.57 2.24 7.30
N VAL A 42 5.30 2.77 6.32
CA VAL A 42 6.21 3.91 6.54
C VAL A 42 5.45 5.12 7.07
N SER A 43 4.30 5.46 6.47
CA SER A 43 3.47 6.59 6.95
C SER A 43 2.97 6.40 8.37
N ILE A 44 2.55 5.18 8.73
CA ILE A 44 2.07 4.86 10.08
C ILE A 44 3.22 5.02 11.09
N VAL A 45 4.40 4.45 10.80
CA VAL A 45 5.58 4.58 11.66
C VAL A 45 6.02 6.04 11.80
N LEU A 46 6.04 6.82 10.71
CA LEU A 46 6.33 8.25 10.77
C LEU A 46 5.36 8.96 11.71
N LYS A 47 4.07 8.64 11.64
CA LYS A 47 3.06 9.26 12.51
C LYS A 47 3.27 8.91 13.98
N GLU A 48 3.63 7.67 14.30
CA GLU A 48 3.99 7.26 15.67
C GLU A 48 5.23 8.01 16.20
N LEU A 49 6.15 8.39 15.30
CA LEU A 49 7.31 9.23 15.63
C LEU A 49 6.98 10.74 15.66
N GLY A 50 5.71 11.12 15.51
CA GLY A 50 5.28 12.52 15.52
C GLY A 50 5.53 13.26 14.20
N ILE A 51 5.81 12.55 13.11
CA ILE A 51 6.09 13.12 11.78
C ILE A 51 4.89 12.93 10.88
N ASP A 52 4.35 14.02 10.34
CA ASP A 52 3.24 13.97 9.39
C ASP A 52 3.70 13.56 7.99
N SER A 53 2.88 12.74 7.35
CA SER A 53 3.05 12.31 5.96
C SER A 53 1.70 12.21 5.25
N THR A 54 1.74 12.11 3.91
CA THR A 54 0.58 11.83 3.07
C THR A 54 0.80 10.54 2.30
N ALA A 55 -0.10 9.58 2.47
CA ALA A 55 -0.07 8.31 1.76
C ALA A 55 -0.76 8.45 0.39
N LEU A 56 -0.04 8.06 -0.66
CA LEU A 56 -0.47 8.00 -2.06
C LEU A 56 -0.53 6.54 -2.52
N GLY A 57 -1.29 6.27 -3.56
CA GLY A 57 -1.40 4.95 -4.20
C GLY A 57 -2.76 4.75 -4.84
N PHE A 58 -3.06 3.50 -5.21
CA PHE A 58 -4.34 3.13 -5.81
C PHE A 58 -5.17 2.32 -4.83
N ILE A 59 -6.43 2.69 -4.65
CA ILE A 59 -7.39 1.92 -3.86
C ILE A 59 -8.65 1.65 -4.67
N GLY A 60 -9.32 0.52 -4.44
CA GLY A 60 -10.54 0.16 -5.16
C GLY A 60 -11.52 -0.63 -4.31
N GLY A 61 -12.81 -0.45 -4.58
CA GLY A 61 -13.90 -1.17 -3.96
C GLY A 61 -13.97 -1.00 -2.42
N PHE A 62 -14.74 -1.87 -1.77
CA PHE A 62 -14.96 -1.80 -0.32
C PHE A 62 -13.66 -1.98 0.49
N THR A 63 -12.74 -2.80 0.02
CA THR A 63 -11.44 -3.01 0.67
C THR A 63 -10.56 -1.77 0.59
N GLY A 64 -10.60 -1.04 -0.53
CA GLY A 64 -9.91 0.24 -0.66
C GLY A 64 -10.44 1.28 0.31
N THR A 65 -11.77 1.40 0.43
CA THR A 65 -12.40 2.27 1.42
C THR A 65 -11.98 1.91 2.84
N GLU A 66 -11.93 0.62 3.18
CA GLU A 66 -11.52 0.19 4.52
C GLU A 66 -10.02 0.45 4.77
N ILE A 67 -9.15 0.26 3.76
CA ILE A 67 -7.74 0.62 3.86
C ILE A 67 -7.61 2.11 4.19
N GLU A 68 -8.27 2.99 3.44
CA GLU A 68 -8.22 4.43 3.66
C GLU A 68 -8.71 4.81 5.05
N ASN A 69 -9.87 4.29 5.47
CA ASN A 69 -10.43 4.52 6.80
C ASN A 69 -9.46 4.12 7.92
N LYS A 70 -8.80 2.96 7.77
CA LYS A 70 -7.83 2.48 8.76
C LYS A 70 -6.58 3.35 8.79
N VAL A 71 -6.05 3.75 7.63
CA VAL A 71 -4.89 4.66 7.53
C VAL A 71 -5.19 5.99 8.20
N GLN A 72 -6.39 6.55 7.96
CA GLN A 72 -6.83 7.79 8.59
C GLN A 72 -7.02 7.65 10.11
N LYS A 73 -7.46 6.49 10.61
CA LYS A 73 -7.55 6.22 12.06
C LYS A 73 -6.18 6.25 12.75
N TYR A 74 -5.09 5.92 12.05
CA TYR A 74 -3.72 6.14 12.53
C TYR A 74 -3.29 7.62 12.49
N GLY A 75 -4.14 8.53 12.00
CA GLY A 75 -3.83 9.96 11.89
C GLY A 75 -2.96 10.30 10.69
N VAL A 76 -2.81 9.40 9.73
CA VAL A 76 -2.09 9.64 8.47
C VAL A 76 -3.04 10.28 7.46
N LYS A 77 -2.56 11.32 6.75
CA LYS A 77 -3.28 11.92 5.64
C LYS A 77 -3.23 10.99 4.43
N THR A 78 -4.34 10.94 3.68
CA THR A 78 -4.46 10.12 2.48
C THR A 78 -4.78 10.99 1.27
N ASP A 79 -4.23 10.63 0.12
CA ASP A 79 -4.56 11.22 -1.17
C ASP A 79 -4.46 10.13 -2.26
N PHE A 80 -5.23 9.06 -2.06
CA PHE A 80 -5.28 7.91 -2.96
C PHE A 80 -6.00 8.24 -4.27
N VAL A 81 -5.67 7.50 -5.32
CA VAL A 81 -6.43 7.42 -6.57
C VAL A 81 -7.43 6.27 -6.43
N ASN A 82 -8.72 6.60 -6.55
CA ASN A 82 -9.79 5.60 -6.49
C ASN A 82 -9.93 4.90 -7.84
N VAL A 83 -9.84 3.56 -7.84
CA VAL A 83 -10.06 2.69 -8.99
C VAL A 83 -11.48 2.16 -8.94
N ASN A 84 -12.25 2.36 -10.00
CA ASN A 84 -13.66 1.99 -10.04
C ASN A 84 -13.87 0.49 -10.30
N GLU A 85 -12.90 -0.18 -10.93
CA GLU A 85 -12.97 -1.59 -11.28
C GLU A 85 -12.17 -2.45 -10.30
N GLY A 86 -12.81 -3.48 -9.76
CA GLY A 86 -12.17 -4.41 -8.84
C GLY A 86 -12.10 -3.90 -7.40
N ILE A 87 -11.28 -4.57 -6.61
CA ILE A 87 -11.07 -4.28 -5.19
C ILE A 87 -9.58 -4.23 -4.88
N SER A 88 -9.16 -3.41 -3.92
CA SER A 88 -7.82 -3.52 -3.33
C SER A 88 -7.60 -4.92 -2.79
N ARG A 89 -6.39 -5.43 -2.95
CA ARG A 89 -6.10 -6.83 -2.59
C ARG A 89 -6.31 -7.10 -1.10
N ILE A 90 -6.70 -8.33 -0.80
CA ILE A 90 -6.69 -8.89 0.55
C ILE A 90 -5.50 -9.85 0.61
N ASN A 91 -4.64 -9.68 1.58
CA ASN A 91 -3.64 -10.67 1.93
C ASN A 91 -4.15 -11.44 3.15
N VAL A 92 -4.08 -12.76 3.11
CA VAL A 92 -4.41 -13.62 4.25
C VAL A 92 -3.11 -14.15 4.84
N LYS A 93 -2.92 -13.96 6.13
CA LYS A 93 -1.80 -14.53 6.89
C LYS A 93 -2.35 -15.49 7.92
N ILE A 94 -1.93 -16.72 7.85
CA ILE A 94 -2.28 -17.77 8.80
C ILE A 94 -1.08 -17.93 9.72
N GLU A 95 -1.24 -17.59 10.97
CA GLU A 95 -0.23 -17.73 12.02
C GLU A 95 -0.57 -18.93 12.92
N THR A 96 0.39 -19.81 13.08
CA THR A 96 0.34 -20.94 14.03
C THR A 96 1.39 -20.74 15.10
N GLU A 97 1.50 -21.64 16.07
CA GLU A 97 2.52 -21.56 17.11
C GLU A 97 3.97 -21.59 16.54
N SER A 98 4.17 -22.17 15.36
CA SER A 98 5.51 -22.42 14.79
C SER A 98 5.72 -21.84 13.40
N GLU A 99 4.67 -21.51 12.67
CA GLU A 99 4.77 -21.19 11.24
C GLU A 99 3.81 -20.06 10.85
N GLU A 100 4.20 -19.29 9.84
CA GLU A 100 3.36 -18.32 9.16
C GLU A 100 3.19 -18.71 7.69
N THR A 101 1.95 -18.69 7.21
CA THR A 101 1.66 -18.87 5.79
C THR A 101 0.93 -17.63 5.26
N ALA A 102 1.47 -17.02 4.20
CA ALA A 102 0.87 -15.85 3.58
C ALA A 102 0.31 -16.16 2.19
N ILE A 103 -0.92 -15.73 1.94
CA ILE A 103 -1.57 -15.76 0.62
C ILE A 103 -1.84 -14.32 0.22
N ASN A 104 -1.11 -13.84 -0.80
CA ASN A 104 -1.23 -12.45 -1.25
C ASN A 104 -2.17 -12.36 -2.46
N GLY A 105 -3.20 -11.53 -2.35
CA GLY A 105 -4.07 -11.19 -3.46
C GLY A 105 -3.34 -10.35 -4.52
N LYS A 106 -3.86 -10.34 -5.75
CA LYS A 106 -3.28 -9.55 -6.86
C LYS A 106 -3.63 -8.06 -6.77
N GLY A 107 -4.85 -7.75 -6.39
CA GLY A 107 -5.40 -6.40 -6.44
C GLY A 107 -6.05 -6.08 -7.79
N PRO A 108 -6.51 -4.83 -7.95
CA PRO A 108 -7.18 -4.39 -9.16
C PRO A 108 -6.18 -4.19 -10.31
N TYR A 109 -6.67 -4.31 -11.54
CA TYR A 109 -5.93 -3.86 -12.71
C TYR A 109 -5.94 -2.32 -12.77
N ILE A 110 -4.77 -1.71 -12.97
CA ILE A 110 -4.62 -0.26 -13.06
C ILE A 110 -4.44 0.14 -14.52
N SER A 111 -5.46 0.79 -15.09
CA SER A 111 -5.38 1.32 -16.44
C SER A 111 -4.54 2.60 -16.50
N SER A 112 -4.12 2.97 -17.72
CA SER A 112 -3.30 4.18 -17.96
C SER A 112 -3.95 5.45 -17.43
N GLY A 113 -5.28 5.59 -17.50
CA GLY A 113 -5.98 6.76 -16.99
C GLY A 113 -5.81 6.97 -15.47
N TYR A 114 -5.75 5.89 -14.69
CA TYR A 114 -5.46 6.01 -13.26
C TYR A 114 -3.99 6.33 -12.99
N ILE A 115 -3.08 5.83 -13.83
CA ILE A 115 -1.65 6.18 -13.76
C ILE A 115 -1.46 7.68 -14.02
N ASP A 116 -2.17 8.26 -14.99
CA ASP A 116 -2.14 9.69 -15.26
C ASP A 116 -2.60 10.51 -14.05
N LEU A 117 -3.70 10.09 -13.38
CA LEU A 117 -4.16 10.72 -12.14
C LEU A 117 -3.12 10.64 -11.00
N LEU A 118 -2.38 9.54 -10.90
CA LEU A 118 -1.27 9.44 -9.95
C LEU A 118 -0.16 10.44 -10.29
N TYR A 119 0.21 10.57 -11.57
CA TYR A 119 1.21 11.56 -12.00
C TYR A 119 0.77 13.00 -11.72
N GLU A 120 -0.51 13.33 -11.86
CA GLU A 120 -1.03 14.65 -11.47
C GLU A 120 -0.74 14.96 -9.99
N LYS A 121 -0.93 13.98 -9.10
CA LYS A 121 -0.62 14.14 -7.67
C LYS A 121 0.89 14.25 -7.43
N ILE A 122 1.69 13.41 -8.08
CA ILE A 122 3.15 13.39 -7.95
C ILE A 122 3.77 14.71 -8.41
N ARG A 123 3.26 15.33 -9.49
CA ARG A 123 3.74 16.63 -9.99
C ARG A 123 3.53 17.79 -9.02
N GLN A 124 2.66 17.63 -8.02
CA GLN A 124 2.44 18.64 -6.98
C GLN A 124 3.53 18.60 -5.90
N ILE A 125 4.38 17.57 -5.86
CA ILE A 125 5.49 17.43 -4.92
C ILE A 125 6.58 18.43 -5.30
N LYS A 126 7.06 19.20 -4.30
CA LYS A 126 7.92 20.37 -4.52
C LYS A 126 9.31 20.16 -3.95
N LYS A 127 10.22 21.04 -4.34
CA LYS A 127 11.55 21.15 -3.74
C LYS A 127 11.48 21.18 -2.21
N GLY A 128 12.31 20.35 -1.58
CA GLY A 128 12.37 20.21 -0.12
C GLY A 128 11.39 19.17 0.45
N ASP A 129 10.48 18.64 -0.38
CA ASP A 129 9.67 17.49 0.00
C ASP A 129 10.46 16.19 -0.11
N ILE A 130 9.95 15.13 0.53
CA ILE A 130 10.50 13.78 0.47
C ILE A 130 9.42 12.86 -0.10
N LEU A 131 9.78 12.03 -1.09
CA LEU A 131 8.93 10.98 -1.60
C LEU A 131 9.54 9.61 -1.30
N VAL A 132 8.79 8.74 -0.64
CA VAL A 132 9.16 7.35 -0.40
C VAL A 132 8.38 6.47 -1.37
N LEU A 133 9.09 5.76 -2.24
CA LEU A 133 8.56 4.79 -3.20
C LEU A 133 8.79 3.39 -2.64
N SER A 134 7.73 2.64 -2.31
CA SER A 134 7.93 1.38 -1.62
C SER A 134 6.85 0.35 -1.94
N GLY A 135 7.29 -0.89 -2.12
CA GLY A 135 6.44 -2.05 -2.33
C GLY A 135 6.40 -2.55 -3.79
N SER A 136 5.53 -3.53 -4.03
CA SER A 136 5.31 -4.13 -5.35
C SER A 136 4.37 -3.29 -6.20
N VAL A 137 4.48 -3.43 -7.52
CA VAL A 137 3.56 -2.83 -8.47
C VAL A 137 2.27 -3.66 -8.60
N ALA A 138 1.20 -3.01 -9.07
CA ALA A 138 -0.08 -3.65 -9.39
C ALA A 138 -0.10 -4.13 -10.84
N GLU A 139 -1.03 -5.02 -11.17
CA GLU A 139 -1.28 -5.44 -12.55
C GLU A 139 -1.72 -4.23 -13.40
N GLY A 140 -1.19 -4.12 -14.62
CA GLY A 140 -1.41 -2.98 -15.52
C GLY A 140 -0.44 -1.82 -15.32
N VAL A 141 0.35 -1.82 -14.25
CA VAL A 141 1.42 -0.84 -14.03
C VAL A 141 2.74 -1.41 -14.52
N GLU A 142 3.49 -0.61 -15.30
CA GLU A 142 4.80 -1.01 -15.81
C GLU A 142 5.81 -1.19 -14.67
N GLU A 143 6.69 -2.19 -14.79
CA GLU A 143 7.69 -2.52 -13.76
C GLU A 143 8.66 -1.38 -13.47
N ASP A 144 8.89 -0.50 -14.44
CA ASP A 144 9.79 0.65 -14.35
C ASP A 144 9.11 1.93 -13.81
N ILE A 145 7.87 1.85 -13.32
CA ILE A 145 7.11 3.01 -12.83
C ILE A 145 7.89 3.86 -11.82
N TYR A 146 8.61 3.22 -10.90
CA TYR A 146 9.42 3.96 -9.91
C TYR A 146 10.57 4.72 -10.56
N GLN A 147 11.20 4.14 -11.59
CA GLN A 147 12.23 4.83 -12.36
C GLN A 147 11.64 6.04 -13.10
N LYS A 148 10.47 5.88 -13.71
CA LYS A 148 9.77 6.98 -14.42
C LYS A 148 9.40 8.09 -13.45
N ILE A 149 8.89 7.77 -12.26
CA ILE A 149 8.58 8.76 -11.22
C ILE A 149 9.85 9.49 -10.76
N CYS A 150 10.97 8.79 -10.57
CA CYS A 150 12.24 9.42 -10.23
C CYS A 150 12.68 10.42 -11.33
N HIS A 151 12.57 10.06 -12.60
CA HIS A 151 12.89 10.97 -13.72
C HIS A 151 11.97 12.19 -13.77
N GLU A 152 10.66 11.99 -13.57
CA GLU A 152 9.67 13.08 -13.55
C GLU A 152 10.02 14.14 -12.49
N LEU A 153 10.43 13.70 -11.30
CA LEU A 153 10.72 14.57 -10.17
C LEU A 153 12.17 15.08 -10.12
N GLN A 154 13.05 14.58 -10.98
CA GLN A 154 14.47 14.94 -10.92
C GLN A 154 14.70 16.46 -11.05
N LYS A 155 13.89 17.15 -11.85
CA LYS A 155 13.96 18.60 -12.03
C LYS A 155 13.45 19.41 -10.84
N ASN A 156 12.68 18.79 -9.96
CA ASN A 156 12.01 19.46 -8.84
C ASN A 156 12.85 19.45 -7.55
N GLU A 157 14.08 18.90 -7.58
CA GLU A 157 14.96 18.78 -6.41
C GLU A 157 14.25 18.11 -5.19
N VAL A 158 13.39 17.13 -5.47
CA VAL A 158 12.73 16.30 -4.45
C VAL A 158 13.69 15.22 -3.98
N LYS A 159 13.73 14.97 -2.67
CA LYS A 159 14.47 13.83 -2.14
C LYS A 159 13.64 12.56 -2.29
N ILE A 160 14.16 11.57 -3.01
CA ILE A 160 13.45 10.31 -3.25
C ILE A 160 14.16 9.17 -2.52
N ILE A 161 13.38 8.35 -1.82
CA ILE A 161 13.83 7.13 -1.14
C ILE A 161 13.09 5.96 -1.79
N VAL A 162 13.83 4.96 -2.27
CA VAL A 162 13.24 3.79 -2.96
C VAL A 162 13.54 2.51 -2.17
N ASP A 163 12.48 1.78 -1.80
CA ASP A 163 12.54 0.42 -1.24
C ASP A 163 11.65 -0.50 -2.10
N ALA A 164 12.18 -0.95 -3.20
CA ALA A 164 11.52 -1.85 -4.13
C ALA A 164 12.40 -3.05 -4.46
N ARG A 165 11.77 -4.21 -4.68
CA ARG A 165 12.47 -5.38 -5.25
C ARG A 165 12.49 -5.25 -6.78
N ARG A 166 13.60 -5.66 -7.37
CA ARG A 166 13.70 -5.93 -8.79
C ARG A 166 13.00 -7.23 -9.11
#